data_f36f9b4ae9687c266f6383c775d73950
#
_entry.id   f36f9b4ae9687c266f6383c775d73950
#
_cell.length_a   1.000
_cell.length_b   1.000
_cell.length_c   1.000
_cell.angle_alpha   90.00
_cell.angle_beta   90.00
_cell.angle_gamma   90.00
#
_symmetry.space_group_name_H-M   'P 1'
#
loop_
_entity.id
_entity.type
_entity.pdbx_description
1 polymer ?
#
loop_
_entity_poly.entity_id
_entity_poly.type
_entity_poly.pdbx_seq_one_letter_code
_entity_poly.pdbx_strand_id
1 'polypeptide(L)'
;MGKLIDLVGFRFEQLVVLERAENNTNGDDCWLCRCDCGTSKIIRGSSLRREHAQSCGCWKQVCSLIHGHSNGGGVRKSSPTYSSFTAMKVRCLNPKSNRYSSYGGAGVTITSRWLGENGFQNFLADLGERPPGTTLGRFGDVGNYELGNCKWMTSAEQVANHRPDRARGWSKKKVTEQIAA
;
A
#
# COMPACT_ATOMS: atom_id res chain seq x y z
N MET A 1 15.32 36.40 -25.41
CA MET A 1 15.84 35.72 -24.20
C MET A 1 15.09 36.28 -22.99
N GLY A 2 14.41 35.43 -22.22
CA GLY A 2 13.71 35.87 -21.00
C GLY A 2 14.71 36.34 -19.94
N LYS A 3 14.37 37.40 -19.20
CA LYS A 3 15.20 37.92 -18.11
C LYS A 3 15.32 36.84 -17.02
N LEU A 4 16.54 36.46 -16.65
CA LEU A 4 16.79 35.56 -15.52
C LEU A 4 16.26 36.23 -14.23
N ILE A 5 15.43 35.51 -13.51
CA ILE A 5 14.92 35.92 -12.20
C ILE A 5 15.81 35.29 -11.14
N ASP A 6 16.50 36.09 -10.34
CA ASP A 6 17.29 35.58 -9.23
C ASP A 6 16.37 35.09 -8.12
N LEU A 7 16.59 33.84 -7.69
CA LEU A 7 15.81 33.16 -6.65
C LEU A 7 16.63 32.87 -5.38
N VAL A 8 17.89 33.33 -5.28
CA VAL A 8 18.74 33.09 -4.11
C VAL A 8 18.11 33.70 -2.85
N GLY A 9 18.07 32.91 -1.78
CA GLY A 9 17.45 33.26 -0.51
C GLY A 9 15.94 33.13 -0.45
N PHE A 10 15.26 32.91 -1.58
CA PHE A 10 13.81 32.65 -1.55
C PHE A 10 13.48 31.28 -0.98
N ARG A 11 12.36 31.24 -0.26
CA ARG A 11 11.80 30.01 0.30
C ARG A 11 10.56 29.58 -0.49
N PHE A 12 10.52 28.30 -0.87
CA PHE A 12 9.39 27.65 -1.52
C PHE A 12 8.98 26.44 -0.67
N GLU A 13 8.00 26.63 0.21
CA GLU A 13 7.56 25.64 1.19
C GLU A 13 8.75 25.12 2.04
N GLN A 14 9.13 23.85 1.85
CA GLN A 14 10.25 23.21 2.57
C GLN A 14 11.63 23.44 1.91
N LEU A 15 11.70 24.21 0.84
CA LEU A 15 12.91 24.44 0.08
C LEU A 15 13.41 25.89 0.25
N VAL A 16 14.68 26.04 0.55
CA VAL A 16 15.39 27.34 0.52
C VAL A 16 16.40 27.30 -0.62
N VAL A 17 16.36 28.30 -1.49
CA VAL A 17 17.31 28.43 -2.60
C VAL A 17 18.62 28.97 -2.07
N LEU A 18 19.71 28.20 -2.27
CA LEU A 18 21.05 28.57 -1.79
C LEU A 18 21.83 29.37 -2.84
N GLU A 19 21.89 28.81 -4.05
CA GLU A 19 22.69 29.38 -5.14
C GLU A 19 22.15 28.91 -6.50
N ARG A 20 22.64 29.59 -7.55
CA ARG A 20 22.37 29.18 -8.92
C ARG A 20 23.21 27.95 -9.28
N ALA A 21 22.59 26.94 -9.86
CA ALA A 21 23.27 25.80 -10.45
C ALA A 21 23.42 25.93 -11.97
N GLU A 22 24.18 25.03 -12.58
CA GLU A 22 24.28 24.94 -14.03
C GLU A 22 22.93 24.67 -14.66
N ASN A 23 22.70 25.23 -15.85
CA ASN A 23 21.48 24.96 -16.60
C ASN A 23 21.42 23.47 -16.96
N ASN A 24 20.19 22.93 -17.00
CA ASN A 24 20.02 21.55 -17.42
C ASN A 24 20.30 21.39 -18.94
N THR A 25 20.25 20.16 -19.44
CA THR A 25 20.46 19.80 -20.84
C THR A 25 19.48 20.50 -21.81
N ASN A 26 18.36 21.01 -21.31
CA ASN A 26 17.36 21.74 -22.10
C ASN A 26 17.57 23.27 -22.04
N GLY A 27 18.62 23.74 -21.35
CA GLY A 27 18.91 25.17 -21.17
C GLY A 27 18.07 25.89 -20.12
N ASP A 28 17.27 25.15 -19.28
CA ASP A 28 16.49 25.75 -18.22
C ASP A 28 17.39 26.22 -17.06
N ASP A 29 17.03 27.34 -16.45
CA ASP A 29 17.63 27.85 -15.21
C ASP A 29 17.42 26.86 -14.06
N CYS A 30 18.50 26.48 -13.37
CA CYS A 30 18.49 25.55 -12.26
C CYS A 30 19.09 26.19 -11.00
N TRP A 31 18.61 25.72 -9.84
CA TRP A 31 18.94 26.27 -8.54
C TRP A 31 19.24 25.16 -7.55
N LEU A 32 20.33 25.29 -6.79
CA LEU A 32 20.58 24.41 -5.66
C LEU A 32 19.69 24.85 -4.49
N CYS A 33 18.83 23.95 -4.05
CA CYS A 33 17.90 24.20 -2.95
C CYS A 33 18.19 23.23 -1.80
N ARG A 34 18.11 23.73 -0.58
CA ARG A 34 18.17 22.95 0.66
C ARG A 34 16.77 22.75 1.19
N CYS A 35 16.40 21.50 1.43
CA CYS A 35 15.14 21.14 2.04
C CYS A 35 15.25 21.14 3.58
N ASP A 36 14.14 21.38 4.27
CA ASP A 36 14.08 21.33 5.75
C ASP A 36 14.50 19.97 6.33
N CYS A 37 14.40 18.89 5.55
CA CYS A 37 14.93 17.56 5.92
C CYS A 37 16.47 17.46 5.85
N GLY A 38 17.19 18.55 5.49
CA GLY A 38 18.64 18.60 5.35
C GLY A 38 19.18 18.23 3.96
N THR A 39 18.37 17.62 3.08
CA THR A 39 18.81 17.20 1.75
C THR A 39 18.92 18.38 0.80
N SER A 40 20.03 18.50 0.08
CA SER A 40 20.19 19.49 -1.01
C SER A 40 19.87 18.84 -2.37
N LYS A 41 19.20 19.61 -3.24
CA LYS A 41 18.78 19.15 -4.56
C LYS A 41 18.76 20.30 -5.58
N ILE A 42 19.19 20.01 -6.81
CA ILE A 42 19.08 20.96 -7.93
C ILE A 42 17.68 20.89 -8.50
N ILE A 43 17.00 22.02 -8.60
CA ILE A 43 15.61 22.17 -9.04
C ILE A 43 15.51 23.26 -10.09
N ARG A 44 14.69 23.03 -11.13
CA ARG A 44 14.42 24.04 -12.16
C ARG A 44 13.69 25.26 -11.58
N GLY A 45 14.10 26.45 -11.97
CA GLY A 45 13.49 27.69 -11.53
C GLY A 45 12.00 27.80 -11.89
N SER A 46 11.62 27.27 -13.06
CA SER A 46 10.20 27.21 -13.46
C SER A 46 9.35 26.34 -12.52
N SER A 47 9.93 25.25 -11.97
CA SER A 47 9.22 24.38 -11.01
C SER A 47 9.08 25.02 -9.63
N LEU A 48 10.04 25.83 -9.22
CA LEU A 48 9.97 26.62 -7.99
C LEU A 48 8.88 27.70 -8.12
N ARG A 49 8.95 28.53 -9.15
CA ARG A 49 8.01 29.65 -9.38
C ARG A 49 6.57 29.23 -9.59
N ARG A 50 6.34 28.01 -10.08
CA ARG A 50 4.99 27.41 -10.25
C ARG A 50 4.55 26.57 -9.07
N GLU A 51 5.31 26.56 -7.97
CA GLU A 51 5.04 25.80 -6.76
C GLU A 51 4.89 24.29 -6.97
N HIS A 52 5.41 23.78 -8.11
CA HIS A 52 5.40 22.34 -8.40
C HIS A 52 6.46 21.60 -7.58
N ALA A 53 7.51 22.29 -7.11
CA ALA A 53 8.56 21.76 -6.25
C ALA A 53 8.44 22.36 -4.85
N GLN A 54 7.86 21.61 -3.92
CA GLN A 54 7.63 22.04 -2.52
C GLN A 54 8.61 21.38 -1.54
N SER A 55 9.33 20.33 -1.95
CA SER A 55 10.32 19.60 -1.14
C SER A 55 11.35 18.91 -2.04
N CYS A 56 12.40 18.32 -1.45
CA CYS A 56 13.35 17.46 -2.19
C CYS A 56 12.71 16.14 -2.69
N GLY A 57 11.49 15.86 -2.32
CA GLY A 57 10.77 14.59 -2.50
C GLY A 57 10.54 13.84 -1.18
N CYS A 58 11.12 14.31 -0.06
CA CYS A 58 10.95 13.70 1.25
C CYS A 58 9.49 13.67 1.70
N TRP A 59 8.71 14.71 1.42
CA TRP A 59 7.29 14.75 1.78
C TRP A 59 6.49 13.63 1.10
N LYS A 60 6.74 13.34 -0.17
CA LYS A 60 6.12 12.18 -0.85
C LYS A 60 6.43 10.86 -0.14
N GLN A 61 7.65 10.72 0.37
CA GLN A 61 8.04 9.54 1.14
C GLN A 61 7.33 9.48 2.49
N VAL A 62 7.25 10.59 3.22
CA VAL A 62 6.56 10.64 4.52
C VAL A 62 5.05 10.47 4.37
N CYS A 63 4.42 11.14 3.40
CA CYS A 63 2.97 10.99 3.14
C CYS A 63 2.59 9.60 2.62
N SER A 64 3.51 8.89 1.93
CA SER A 64 3.28 7.52 1.47
C SER A 64 3.66 6.45 2.51
N LEU A 65 4.32 6.83 3.61
CA LEU A 65 4.76 5.93 4.68
C LEU A 65 3.77 5.85 5.84
N ILE A 66 2.45 5.91 5.59
CA ILE A 66 1.44 5.74 6.64
C ILE A 66 1.67 4.43 7.41
N HIS A 67 2.20 3.39 6.75
CA HIS A 67 2.48 2.09 7.38
C HIS A 67 3.68 1.34 6.79
N GLY A 68 4.46 1.94 5.88
CA GLY A 68 5.68 1.35 5.28
C GLY A 68 5.46 0.19 4.28
N HIS A 69 4.28 -0.39 4.21
CA HIS A 69 3.98 -1.58 3.41
C HIS A 69 3.50 -1.30 1.98
N SER A 70 3.05 -0.07 1.67
CA SER A 70 2.52 0.28 0.34
C SER A 70 3.60 0.45 -0.72
N ASN A 71 4.83 0.81 -0.35
CA ASN A 71 5.94 1.13 -1.25
C ASN A 71 7.16 0.21 -1.13
N GLY A 72 7.05 -0.92 -0.45
CA GLY A 72 8.03 -2.01 -0.45
C GLY A 72 9.48 -1.62 -0.12
N GLY A 73 9.70 -0.69 0.80
CA GLY A 73 11.05 -0.39 1.30
C GLY A 73 12.05 0.08 0.23
N GLY A 74 11.63 0.95 -0.71
CA GLY A 74 12.51 1.56 -1.72
C GLY A 74 12.50 0.87 -3.10
N VAL A 75 12.01 -0.33 -3.22
CA VAL A 75 11.66 -0.96 -4.50
C VAL A 75 10.17 -0.84 -4.66
N ARG A 76 9.66 -0.11 -5.63
CA ARG A 76 8.26 0.28 -5.90
C ARG A 76 7.20 -0.86 -5.88
N LYS A 77 7.33 -1.80 -4.96
CA LYS A 77 6.41 -2.94 -4.79
C LYS A 77 5.85 -2.91 -3.38
N SER A 78 4.54 -3.03 -3.27
CA SER A 78 3.87 -3.22 -1.98
C SER A 78 4.31 -4.53 -1.33
N SER A 79 4.31 -4.56 0.01
CA SER A 79 4.61 -5.81 0.73
C SER A 79 3.61 -6.91 0.38
N PRO A 80 3.99 -8.20 0.48
CA PRO A 80 3.07 -9.31 0.27
C PRO A 80 1.82 -9.23 1.14
N THR A 81 1.96 -8.75 2.39
CA THR A 81 0.86 -8.53 3.33
C THR A 81 -0.11 -7.49 2.83
N TYR A 82 0.40 -6.31 2.42
CA TYR A 82 -0.43 -5.23 1.89
C TYR A 82 -1.11 -5.61 0.57
N SER A 83 -0.40 -6.34 -0.29
CA SER A 83 -0.97 -6.86 -1.54
C SER A 83 -2.14 -7.81 -1.28
N SER A 84 -2.03 -8.67 -0.25
CA SER A 84 -3.12 -9.58 0.15
C SER A 84 -4.32 -8.81 0.71
N PHE A 85 -4.07 -7.80 1.55
CA PHE A 85 -5.10 -6.91 2.08
C PHE A 85 -5.85 -6.17 0.97
N THR A 86 -5.11 -5.57 0.03
CA THR A 86 -5.72 -4.87 -1.11
C THR A 86 -6.51 -5.81 -2.01
N ALA A 87 -5.99 -7.01 -2.29
CA ALA A 87 -6.69 -8.01 -3.08
C ALA A 87 -8.00 -8.46 -2.40
N MET A 88 -8.02 -8.61 -1.08
CA MET A 88 -9.23 -8.89 -0.29
C MET A 88 -10.26 -7.76 -0.50
N LYS A 89 -9.86 -6.50 -0.34
CA LYS A 89 -10.76 -5.34 -0.54
C LYS A 89 -11.30 -5.29 -1.96
N VAL A 90 -10.46 -5.49 -2.97
CA VAL A 90 -10.86 -5.45 -4.39
C VAL A 90 -11.92 -6.50 -4.70
N ARG A 91 -11.77 -7.75 -4.24
CA ARG A 91 -12.74 -8.81 -4.51
C ARG A 91 -14.05 -8.67 -3.74
N CYS A 92 -14.05 -7.99 -2.59
CA CYS A 92 -15.27 -7.79 -1.79
C CYS A 92 -16.00 -6.49 -2.10
N LEU A 93 -15.29 -5.42 -2.50
CA LEU A 93 -15.84 -4.08 -2.57
C LEU A 93 -15.91 -3.50 -3.99
N ASN A 94 -15.17 -4.08 -4.96
CA ASN A 94 -15.13 -3.54 -6.32
C ASN A 94 -16.00 -4.37 -7.27
N PRO A 95 -17.20 -3.89 -7.68
CA PRO A 95 -18.08 -4.61 -8.60
C PRO A 95 -17.46 -4.91 -9.97
N LYS A 96 -16.42 -4.16 -10.38
CA LYS A 96 -15.70 -4.38 -11.64
C LYS A 96 -14.64 -5.48 -11.55
N SER A 97 -14.39 -6.04 -10.37
CA SER A 97 -13.45 -7.14 -10.19
C SER A 97 -14.03 -8.44 -10.77
N ASN A 98 -13.23 -9.18 -11.51
CA ASN A 98 -13.59 -10.50 -12.04
C ASN A 98 -13.89 -11.54 -10.94
N ARG A 99 -13.51 -11.27 -9.70
CA ARG A 99 -13.80 -12.11 -8.52
C ARG A 99 -14.97 -11.63 -7.70
N TYR A 100 -15.52 -10.44 -7.98
CA TYR A 100 -16.59 -9.84 -7.18
C TYR A 100 -17.81 -10.75 -7.06
N SER A 101 -18.25 -11.37 -8.14
CA SER A 101 -19.41 -12.27 -8.16
C SER A 101 -19.30 -13.45 -7.17
N SER A 102 -18.07 -13.91 -6.88
CA SER A 102 -17.81 -15.02 -5.94
C SER A 102 -17.53 -14.56 -4.51
N TYR A 103 -17.37 -13.23 -4.28
CA TYR A 103 -17.07 -12.64 -2.97
C TYR A 103 -18.09 -11.57 -2.60
N GLY A 104 -17.85 -10.30 -2.88
CA GLY A 104 -18.78 -9.22 -2.51
C GLY A 104 -20.17 -9.41 -3.10
N GLY A 105 -20.28 -9.82 -4.36
CA GLY A 105 -21.54 -10.14 -5.02
C GLY A 105 -22.25 -11.38 -4.46
N ALA A 106 -21.52 -12.27 -3.78
CA ALA A 106 -22.07 -13.43 -3.06
C ALA A 106 -22.35 -13.12 -1.56
N GLY A 107 -22.25 -11.84 -1.13
CA GLY A 107 -22.54 -11.42 0.23
C GLY A 107 -21.35 -11.53 1.20
N VAL A 108 -20.14 -11.84 0.73
CA VAL A 108 -18.94 -11.84 1.57
C VAL A 108 -18.53 -10.41 1.90
N THR A 109 -18.49 -10.09 3.17
CA THR A 109 -18.10 -8.77 3.69
C THR A 109 -16.73 -8.78 4.34
N ILE A 110 -16.24 -7.59 4.69
CA ILE A 110 -15.02 -7.37 5.45
C ILE A 110 -15.42 -6.69 6.76
N THR A 111 -14.88 -7.15 7.89
CA THR A 111 -15.12 -6.48 9.18
C THR A 111 -14.82 -4.98 9.11
N SER A 112 -15.63 -4.16 9.75
CA SER A 112 -15.44 -2.70 9.82
C SER A 112 -14.07 -2.33 10.41
N ARG A 113 -13.52 -3.18 11.30
CA ARG A 113 -12.20 -3.01 11.89
C ARG A 113 -11.07 -2.96 10.83
N TRP A 114 -11.21 -3.68 9.71
CA TRP A 114 -10.24 -3.70 8.60
C TRP A 114 -10.59 -2.72 7.48
N LEU A 115 -11.56 -1.86 7.69
CA LEU A 115 -11.94 -0.77 6.80
C LEU A 115 -11.51 0.58 7.38
N GLY A 116 -11.64 1.67 6.60
CA GLY A 116 -11.27 3.02 7.02
C GLY A 116 -9.75 3.27 7.01
N GLU A 117 -9.34 4.35 7.67
CA GLU A 117 -7.96 4.87 7.64
C GLU A 117 -6.95 3.91 8.28
N ASN A 118 -7.28 3.30 9.39
CA ASN A 118 -6.42 2.36 10.13
C ASN A 118 -6.68 0.89 9.74
N GLY A 119 -7.44 0.65 8.67
CA GLY A 119 -7.86 -0.71 8.30
C GLY A 119 -6.71 -1.67 8.06
N PHE A 120 -5.62 -1.22 7.43
CA PHE A 120 -4.45 -2.05 7.21
C PHE A 120 -3.65 -2.29 8.50
N GLN A 121 -3.47 -1.30 9.35
CA GLN A 121 -2.78 -1.45 10.64
C GLN A 121 -3.50 -2.46 11.53
N ASN A 122 -4.83 -2.39 11.58
CA ASN A 122 -5.65 -3.35 12.31
C ASN A 122 -5.54 -4.76 11.71
N PHE A 123 -5.59 -4.89 10.39
CA PHE A 123 -5.38 -6.16 9.69
C PHE A 123 -4.01 -6.78 9.99
N LEU A 124 -2.95 -5.94 10.00
CA LEU A 124 -1.59 -6.37 10.31
C LEU A 124 -1.44 -6.77 11.78
N ALA A 125 -2.08 -6.03 12.71
CA ALA A 125 -2.08 -6.36 14.13
C ALA A 125 -2.80 -7.69 14.41
N ASP A 126 -3.90 -7.97 13.70
CA ASP A 126 -4.73 -9.14 13.89
C ASP A 126 -4.15 -10.42 13.28
N LEU A 127 -3.49 -10.33 12.11
CA LEU A 127 -3.01 -11.50 11.34
C LEU A 127 -1.49 -11.60 11.21
N GLY A 128 -0.77 -10.56 11.62
CA GLY A 128 0.68 -10.47 11.44
C GLY A 128 1.10 -10.33 9.96
N GLU A 129 2.40 -10.37 9.73
CA GLU A 129 2.97 -10.35 8.38
C GLU A 129 2.70 -11.67 7.67
N ARG A 130 2.50 -11.56 6.35
CA ARG A 130 2.30 -12.73 5.48
C ARG A 130 3.57 -13.57 5.41
N PRO A 131 3.57 -14.83 5.92
CA PRO A 131 4.70 -15.73 5.75
C PRO A 131 4.94 -16.06 4.27
N PRO A 132 6.20 -16.29 3.85
CA PRO A 132 6.51 -16.72 2.49
C PRO A 132 5.72 -17.97 2.09
N GLY A 133 5.27 -18.02 0.84
CA GLY A 133 4.52 -19.16 0.29
C GLY A 133 3.07 -19.28 0.76
N THR A 134 2.55 -18.33 1.55
CA THR A 134 1.17 -18.36 2.04
C THR A 134 0.26 -17.37 1.32
N THR A 135 -1.04 -17.56 1.47
CA THR A 135 -2.10 -16.65 1.00
C THR A 135 -3.16 -16.48 2.08
N LEU A 136 -3.91 -15.37 2.04
CA LEU A 136 -5.03 -15.15 2.95
C LEU A 136 -6.19 -16.06 2.59
N GLY A 137 -6.64 -16.87 3.54
CA GLY A 137 -7.81 -17.73 3.42
C GLY A 137 -8.80 -17.52 4.57
N ARG A 138 -10.08 -17.87 4.31
CA ARG A 138 -11.14 -17.98 5.31
C ARG A 138 -11.33 -19.44 5.67
N PHE A 139 -11.66 -19.77 6.91
CA PHE A 139 -11.88 -21.15 7.30
C PHE A 139 -13.06 -21.76 6.51
N GLY A 140 -12.84 -22.91 5.88
CA GLY A 140 -13.82 -23.57 5.04
C GLY A 140 -14.26 -22.79 3.79
N ASP A 141 -13.55 -21.70 3.45
CA ASP A 141 -13.91 -20.73 2.39
C ASP A 141 -15.33 -20.16 2.55
N VAL A 142 -15.81 -20.06 3.80
CA VAL A 142 -17.14 -19.55 4.15
C VAL A 142 -17.05 -18.33 5.07
N GLY A 143 -18.17 -17.62 5.27
CA GLY A 143 -18.25 -16.44 6.15
C GLY A 143 -17.51 -15.21 5.61
N ASN A 144 -17.27 -14.27 6.50
CA ASN A 144 -16.70 -12.97 6.20
C ASN A 144 -15.19 -12.93 6.43
N TYR A 145 -14.55 -11.87 5.94
CA TYR A 145 -13.18 -11.54 6.30
C TYR A 145 -13.19 -10.81 7.65
N GLU A 146 -12.84 -11.52 8.72
CA GLU A 146 -12.84 -11.03 10.08
C GLU A 146 -11.84 -11.79 10.95
N LEU A 147 -11.51 -11.24 12.12
CA LEU A 147 -10.68 -11.90 13.10
C LEU A 147 -11.36 -13.20 13.57
N GLY A 148 -10.58 -14.27 13.65
CA GLY A 148 -11.09 -15.61 13.98
C GLY A 148 -11.59 -16.44 12.80
N ASN A 149 -11.92 -15.80 11.65
CA ASN A 149 -12.30 -16.51 10.42
C ASN A 149 -11.23 -16.48 9.32
N CYS A 150 -10.08 -15.85 9.55
CA CYS A 150 -9.02 -15.70 8.57
C CYS A 150 -7.67 -16.14 9.11
N LYS A 151 -6.86 -16.75 8.25
CA LYS A 151 -5.44 -17.03 8.52
C LYS A 151 -4.59 -17.03 7.25
N TRP A 152 -3.27 -16.96 7.43
CA TRP A 152 -2.33 -17.25 6.35
C TRP A 152 -2.27 -18.76 6.11
N MET A 153 -2.49 -19.19 4.87
CA MET A 153 -2.55 -20.60 4.48
C MET A 153 -1.54 -20.88 3.37
N THR A 154 -0.83 -21.99 3.47
CA THR A 154 -0.05 -22.56 2.37
C THR A 154 -0.96 -23.04 1.23
N SER A 155 -0.38 -23.30 0.06
CA SER A 155 -1.16 -23.85 -1.08
C SER A 155 -1.83 -25.18 -0.72
N ALA A 156 -1.17 -26.05 0.04
CA ALA A 156 -1.74 -27.32 0.48
C ALA A 156 -2.93 -27.11 1.44
N GLU A 157 -2.80 -26.18 2.40
CA GLU A 157 -3.90 -25.81 3.30
C GLU A 157 -5.06 -25.16 2.54
N GLN A 158 -4.80 -24.33 1.53
CA GLN A 158 -5.85 -23.75 0.69
C GLN A 158 -6.65 -24.80 -0.06
N VAL A 159 -5.98 -25.81 -0.63
CA VAL A 159 -6.64 -26.92 -1.30
C VAL A 159 -7.49 -27.71 -0.31
N ALA A 160 -6.95 -28.02 0.86
CA ALA A 160 -7.65 -28.73 1.92
C ALA A 160 -8.83 -27.92 2.49
N ASN A 161 -8.69 -26.58 2.54
CA ASN A 161 -9.70 -25.64 3.05
C ASN A 161 -10.83 -25.38 2.04
N HIS A 162 -10.59 -25.66 0.75
CA HIS A 162 -11.53 -25.32 -0.31
C HIS A 162 -12.73 -26.28 -0.29
N ARG A 163 -13.83 -25.87 0.36
CA ARG A 163 -15.13 -26.53 0.49
C ARG A 163 -15.04 -28.01 0.84
N PRO A 164 -15.10 -28.34 2.14
CA PRO A 164 -15.06 -29.72 2.61
C PRO A 164 -16.18 -30.62 2.04
N ASP A 165 -17.29 -30.03 1.58
CA ASP A 165 -18.39 -30.72 0.89
C ASP A 165 -18.06 -31.16 -0.55
N ARG A 166 -17.04 -30.57 -1.18
CA ARG A 166 -16.56 -30.99 -2.52
C ARG A 166 -15.30 -31.82 -2.48
N ALA A 167 -14.56 -31.86 -1.37
CA ALA A 167 -13.45 -32.76 -1.16
C ALA A 167 -14.02 -34.15 -0.89
N ARG A 168 -13.97 -35.08 -1.89
CA ARG A 168 -14.37 -36.47 -1.72
C ARG A 168 -13.74 -37.03 -0.44
N GLY A 169 -14.55 -37.24 0.60
CA GLY A 169 -14.15 -37.91 1.84
C GLY A 169 -13.85 -37.04 3.06
N TRP A 170 -14.09 -35.71 3.03
CA TRP A 170 -13.91 -34.89 4.22
C TRP A 170 -15.22 -34.81 5.03
N SER A 171 -15.26 -35.46 6.21
CA SER A 171 -16.40 -35.36 7.10
C SER A 171 -16.48 -34.04 7.82
N LYS A 172 -17.68 -33.46 8.01
CA LYS A 172 -17.96 -32.24 8.76
C LYS A 172 -17.35 -32.24 10.19
N LYS A 173 -17.04 -33.40 10.74
CA LYS A 173 -16.46 -33.58 12.09
C LYS A 173 -15.07 -32.98 12.26
N LYS A 174 -14.24 -32.92 11.21
CA LYS A 174 -12.89 -32.33 11.29
C LYS A 174 -12.85 -30.80 11.27
N VAL A 175 -13.89 -30.14 10.77
CA VAL A 175 -13.95 -28.67 10.72
C VAL A 175 -14.25 -28.12 12.11
N THR A 176 -15.07 -28.80 12.89
CA THR A 176 -15.45 -28.37 14.26
C THR A 176 -14.28 -28.50 15.26
N GLU A 177 -13.40 -29.49 15.07
CA GLU A 177 -12.23 -29.69 15.93
C GLU A 177 -11.11 -28.69 15.69
N GLN A 178 -10.99 -28.13 14.47
CA GLN A 178 -9.99 -27.11 14.14
C GLN A 178 -10.38 -25.69 14.60
N ILE A 179 -11.66 -25.45 14.89
CA ILE A 179 -12.16 -24.18 15.42
C ILE A 179 -12.04 -24.12 16.95
N ALA A 180 -11.86 -25.27 17.60
CA ALA A 180 -11.79 -25.42 19.07
C ALA A 180 -10.35 -25.57 19.61
N ALA A 181 -9.34 -25.53 18.75
CA ALA A 181 -7.92 -25.57 19.10
C ALA A 181 -7.22 -24.25 18.73
#